data_7be6e2fed985a0bb9a2b3bd14b3ba881
#
_entry.id   7be6e2fed985a0bb9a2b3bd14b3ba881
#
_cell.length_a   1.000
_cell.length_b   1.000
_cell.length_c   1.000
_cell.angle_alpha   90.00
_cell.angle_beta   90.00
_cell.angle_gamma   90.00
#
_symmetry.space_group_name_H-M   'P 1'
#
loop_
_entity.id
_entity.type
_entity.pdbx_description
1 polymer ?
#
loop_
_entity_poly.entity_id
_entity_poly.type
_entity_poly.pdbx_seq_one_letter_code
_entity_poly.pdbx_strand_id
1 'polypeptide(L)'
;MRRLLLLLFVVAHQYVMGQGTSMTLMFEPLEPSNDMMWVTQRFELVKDYTKTKTAISGGLETQSAILGNYGGFYAFGFTGGVYQYLRPWVFAHVGGSIASGGGAGAPDGDGLMYRGYAGMSIKTKHGTVDVAYNHINFPSGAITSNHISIGYTYVLPYRIEYSDHNRYYPTYFELVTGLWFLGPEDASRNSEPVQSAYAGVRVGQYLNTNHTVGGELQLGAGALGNIDGYMNYSMGLRFNTPSQRLFFRAHLGSGGGGGVYTGGGISTMVSAGTQLGGHQFSVGQWTALSDEASIPFVSYSRHIDFKSSLGFHRKGVDYTYNDSREVALKVLAGVGQQRSPGIDRNGNPYNPMSGVAMGLGIEAWSNENYSLDAYGHTFWAASGGYGAYAEGLFSAAFVKNGETFRYGLDLTSGIAGGGGIEVGSGLMIAPGAQVECKIGPLSNLKMNLRQKYFPGGTYSPVYFGVELIQSLPVHLW
;
A
#
# COMPACT_ATOMS: atom_id res chain seq x y z
N MET A 1 -6.81 7.43 22.01
CA MET A 1 -6.14 8.24 20.96
C MET A 1 -4.83 8.90 21.40
N ARG A 2 -4.79 9.77 22.46
CA ARG A 2 -3.52 10.41 22.92
C ARG A 2 -2.38 9.41 23.24
N ARG A 3 -2.67 8.31 23.94
CA ARG A 3 -1.64 7.28 24.29
C ARG A 3 -1.16 6.50 23.07
N LEU A 4 -2.00 6.29 22.07
CA LEU A 4 -1.65 5.61 20.82
C LEU A 4 -0.74 6.49 19.94
N LEU A 5 -1.05 7.78 19.84
CA LEU A 5 -0.19 8.78 19.18
C LEU A 5 1.17 8.89 19.86
N LEU A 6 1.22 8.84 21.19
CA LEU A 6 2.48 8.86 21.96
C LEU A 6 3.30 7.59 21.72
N LEU A 7 2.66 6.43 21.62
CA LEU A 7 3.33 5.16 21.34
C LEU A 7 3.89 5.14 19.91
N LEU A 8 3.10 5.59 18.91
CA LEU A 8 3.56 5.78 17.53
C LEU A 8 4.73 6.78 17.47
N PHE A 9 4.68 7.84 18.29
CA PHE A 9 5.72 8.85 18.36
C PHE A 9 7.03 8.31 18.94
N VAL A 10 6.94 7.53 20.02
CA VAL A 10 8.12 6.90 20.67
C VAL A 10 8.72 5.83 19.75
N VAL A 11 7.88 5.04 19.10
CA VAL A 11 8.31 4.02 18.14
C VAL A 11 9.00 4.70 16.95
N ALA A 12 8.40 5.69 16.33
CA ALA A 12 8.98 6.39 15.19
C ALA A 12 10.30 7.10 15.53
N HIS A 13 10.41 7.73 16.69
CA HIS A 13 11.63 8.43 17.10
C HIS A 13 12.81 7.47 17.33
N GLN A 14 12.55 6.24 17.77
CA GLN A 14 13.57 5.19 17.94
C GLN A 14 14.00 4.57 16.59
N TYR A 15 13.19 4.69 15.54
CA TYR A 15 13.39 4.02 14.24
C TYR A 15 14.29 4.76 13.25
N VAL A 16 14.67 6.00 13.51
CA VAL A 16 15.51 6.82 12.62
C VAL A 16 16.88 6.20 12.30
N MET A 17 17.27 5.15 13.02
CA MET A 17 18.56 4.46 12.87
C MET A 17 18.37 2.94 12.62
N GLY A 18 17.40 2.55 11.77
CA GLY A 18 17.22 1.14 11.39
C GLY A 18 18.47 0.58 10.71
N GLN A 19 18.97 -0.55 11.22
CA GLN A 19 20.15 -1.24 10.63
C GLN A 19 19.76 -2.16 9.47
N GLY A 20 18.47 -2.36 9.22
CA GLY A 20 17.99 -3.22 8.15
C GLY A 20 16.53 -2.97 7.80
N THR A 21 16.15 -3.47 6.64
CA THR A 21 14.78 -3.47 6.14
C THR A 21 14.40 -4.89 5.78
N SER A 22 13.20 -5.30 6.12
CA SER A 22 12.69 -6.63 5.79
C SER A 22 11.33 -6.56 5.11
N MET A 23 11.07 -7.54 4.27
CA MET A 23 9.76 -7.80 3.69
C MET A 23 9.35 -9.21 4.04
N THR A 24 8.19 -9.36 4.68
CA THR A 24 7.62 -10.65 5.10
C THR A 24 6.37 -10.96 4.29
N LEU A 25 6.25 -12.20 3.85
CA LEU A 25 5.03 -12.76 3.27
C LEU A 25 4.56 -13.91 4.15
N MET A 26 3.34 -13.85 4.67
CA MET A 26 2.75 -14.87 5.54
C MET A 26 1.42 -15.34 4.99
N PHE A 27 1.16 -16.64 5.17
CA PHE A 27 -0.12 -17.30 4.86
C PHE A 27 -0.85 -17.60 6.17
N GLU A 28 -2.09 -17.17 6.26
CA GLU A 28 -2.89 -17.17 7.47
C GLU A 28 -4.27 -17.77 7.22
N PRO A 29 -4.49 -19.05 7.59
CA PRO A 29 -5.83 -19.61 7.61
C PRO A 29 -6.61 -19.03 8.79
N LEU A 30 -7.75 -18.40 8.51
CA LEU A 30 -8.61 -17.78 9.54
C LEU A 30 -9.72 -18.75 9.94
N GLU A 31 -9.88 -18.93 11.22
CA GLU A 31 -11.03 -19.63 11.83
C GLU A 31 -11.96 -18.58 12.48
N PRO A 32 -13.22 -18.85 12.72
CA PRO A 32 -13.94 -20.12 12.71
C PRO A 32 -15.04 -20.10 11.69
N SER A 33 -15.29 -20.03 10.69
CA SER A 33 -16.54 -20.25 9.95
C SER A 33 -16.50 -20.10 8.46
N ASN A 34 -15.45 -19.56 7.90
CA ASN A 34 -15.59 -19.04 6.56
C ASN A 34 -14.51 -19.47 5.55
N ASP A 35 -13.75 -20.50 5.80
CA ASP A 35 -12.71 -21.00 4.88
C ASP A 35 -11.87 -19.88 4.25
N MET A 36 -11.63 -18.80 5.03
CA MET A 36 -10.90 -17.65 4.56
C MET A 36 -9.42 -17.86 4.80
N MET A 37 -8.61 -17.70 3.77
CA MET A 37 -7.16 -17.61 3.90
C MET A 37 -6.70 -16.20 3.49
N TRP A 38 -5.86 -15.61 4.32
CA TRP A 38 -5.20 -14.35 4.02
C TRP A 38 -3.75 -14.55 3.62
N VAL A 39 -3.28 -13.60 2.82
CA VAL A 39 -1.87 -13.30 2.69
C VAL A 39 -1.60 -11.99 3.42
N THR A 40 -0.68 -12.05 4.39
CA THR A 40 -0.17 -10.87 5.08
C THR A 40 1.20 -10.52 4.53
N GLN A 41 1.38 -9.26 4.20
CA GLN A 41 2.64 -8.70 3.78
C GLN A 41 3.06 -7.63 4.77
N ARG A 42 4.32 -7.68 5.20
CA ARG A 42 4.90 -6.67 6.09
C ARG A 42 6.13 -6.08 5.46
N PHE A 43 6.25 -4.79 5.59
CA PHE A 43 7.47 -4.05 5.30
C PHE A 43 7.92 -3.39 6.60
N GLU A 44 9.04 -3.85 7.13
CA GLU A 44 9.51 -3.45 8.46
C GLU A 44 10.93 -2.89 8.42
N LEU A 45 11.14 -1.85 9.21
CA LEU A 45 12.45 -1.38 9.61
C LEU A 45 12.86 -2.13 10.88
N VAL A 46 14.08 -2.65 10.91
CA VAL A 46 14.58 -3.47 12.02
C VAL A 46 15.81 -2.82 12.62
N LYS A 47 15.82 -2.67 13.94
CA LYS A 47 16.96 -2.17 14.71
C LYS A 47 17.48 -3.25 15.65
N ASP A 48 18.70 -3.68 15.40
CA ASP A 48 19.38 -4.69 16.21
C ASP A 48 20.10 -4.06 17.41
N TYR A 49 19.89 -4.65 18.58
CA TYR A 49 20.62 -4.37 19.80
C TYR A 49 21.55 -5.55 20.14
N THR A 50 22.75 -5.53 19.57
CA THR A 50 23.72 -6.63 19.66
C THR A 50 24.09 -7.02 21.09
N LYS A 51 24.14 -6.06 22.02
CA LYS A 51 24.46 -6.31 23.44
C LYS A 51 23.39 -7.17 24.15
N THR A 52 22.11 -6.97 23.82
CA THR A 52 20.98 -7.67 24.44
C THR A 52 20.52 -8.88 23.63
N LYS A 53 21.11 -9.11 22.46
CA LYS A 53 20.63 -10.12 21.48
C LYS A 53 19.15 -9.93 21.13
N THR A 54 18.71 -8.69 21.05
CA THR A 54 17.33 -8.31 20.82
C THR A 54 17.28 -7.45 19.57
N ALA A 55 16.22 -7.57 18.76
CA ALA A 55 15.91 -6.62 17.72
C ALA A 55 14.48 -6.10 17.90
N ILE A 56 14.25 -4.86 17.51
CA ILE A 56 12.91 -4.24 17.48
C ILE A 56 12.56 -3.95 16.03
N SER A 57 11.35 -4.29 15.64
CA SER A 57 10.82 -3.98 14.32
C SER A 57 9.59 -3.07 14.38
N GLY A 58 9.32 -2.39 13.29
CA GLY A 58 8.08 -1.67 13.08
C GLY A 58 7.94 -1.26 11.63
N GLY A 59 6.70 -1.19 11.17
CA GLY A 59 6.47 -0.96 9.77
C GLY A 59 5.00 -0.96 9.37
N LEU A 60 4.80 -1.24 8.11
CA LEU A 60 3.49 -1.33 7.47
C LEU A 60 3.11 -2.80 7.27
N GLU A 61 1.83 -3.09 7.43
CA GLU A 61 1.26 -4.41 7.21
C GLU A 61 0.03 -4.29 6.31
N THR A 62 -0.09 -5.22 5.37
CA THR A 62 -1.27 -5.36 4.53
C THR A 62 -1.76 -6.80 4.59
N GLN A 63 -3.07 -6.99 4.66
CA GLN A 63 -3.74 -8.29 4.55
C GLN A 63 -4.66 -8.28 3.34
N SER A 64 -4.73 -9.39 2.64
CA SER A 64 -5.70 -9.61 1.57
C SER A 64 -6.21 -11.04 1.57
N ALA A 65 -7.51 -11.22 1.37
CA ALA A 65 -8.09 -12.54 1.16
C ALA A 65 -7.60 -13.12 -0.16
N ILE A 66 -7.27 -14.43 -0.14
CA ILE A 66 -6.84 -15.17 -1.33
C ILE A 66 -7.65 -16.44 -1.57
N LEU A 67 -8.28 -17.01 -0.53
CA LEU A 67 -9.18 -18.17 -0.63
C LEU A 67 -10.43 -17.94 0.22
N GLY A 68 -11.50 -18.69 -0.09
CA GLY A 68 -12.82 -18.58 0.52
C GLY A 68 -13.76 -17.70 -0.29
N ASN A 69 -14.68 -16.99 0.39
CA ASN A 69 -15.76 -16.25 -0.27
C ASN A 69 -15.64 -14.72 -0.11
N TYR A 70 -14.49 -14.24 0.37
CA TYR A 70 -14.28 -12.82 0.69
C TYR A 70 -13.21 -12.16 -0.19
N GLY A 71 -13.16 -12.51 -1.47
CA GLY A 71 -12.31 -11.86 -2.43
C GLY A 71 -12.62 -10.37 -2.53
N GLY A 72 -11.60 -9.52 -2.32
CA GLY A 72 -11.79 -8.08 -2.16
C GLY A 72 -11.84 -7.61 -0.70
N PHE A 73 -11.61 -8.50 0.27
CA PHE A 73 -11.27 -8.10 1.62
C PHE A 73 -9.81 -7.65 1.69
N TYR A 74 -9.59 -6.46 2.18
CA TYR A 74 -8.26 -5.89 2.41
C TYR A 74 -8.19 -5.18 3.76
N ALA A 75 -7.05 -5.29 4.43
CA ALA A 75 -6.75 -4.47 5.58
C ALA A 75 -5.33 -3.91 5.49
N PHE A 76 -5.15 -2.68 5.97
CA PHE A 76 -3.88 -1.97 5.98
C PHE A 76 -3.63 -1.40 7.36
N GLY A 77 -2.40 -1.48 7.84
CA GLY A 77 -2.08 -1.02 9.18
C GLY A 77 -0.61 -0.92 9.49
N PHE A 78 -0.38 -0.74 10.77
CA PHE A 78 0.95 -0.62 11.37
C PHE A 78 1.24 -1.85 12.18
N THR A 79 2.46 -2.36 12.04
CA THR A 79 2.97 -3.51 12.80
C THR A 79 4.20 -3.13 13.58
N GLY A 80 4.44 -3.84 14.68
CA GLY A 80 5.66 -3.72 15.45
C GLY A 80 5.92 -4.98 16.26
N GLY A 81 7.20 -5.27 16.48
CA GLY A 81 7.59 -6.49 17.19
C GLY A 81 8.96 -6.41 17.85
N VAL A 82 9.18 -7.39 18.69
CA VAL A 82 10.46 -7.62 19.36
C VAL A 82 10.93 -9.02 19.03
N TYR A 83 12.18 -9.14 18.63
CA TYR A 83 12.85 -10.40 18.30
C TYR A 83 13.93 -10.65 19.32
N GLN A 84 13.96 -11.84 19.91
CA GLN A 84 15.01 -12.31 20.83
C GLN A 84 15.81 -13.43 20.18
N TYR A 85 17.09 -13.24 19.97
CA TYR A 85 17.98 -14.26 19.45
C TYR A 85 18.26 -15.33 20.50
N LEU A 86 17.71 -16.53 20.30
CA LEU A 86 17.93 -17.70 21.14
C LEU A 86 19.23 -18.41 20.74
N ARG A 87 19.49 -18.45 19.44
CA ARG A 87 20.71 -18.97 18.80
C ARG A 87 21.03 -18.15 17.55
N PRO A 88 22.22 -18.24 16.97
CA PRO A 88 22.58 -17.48 15.76
C PRO A 88 21.64 -17.68 14.57
N TRP A 89 20.87 -18.77 14.59
CA TRP A 89 19.95 -19.17 13.49
C TRP A 89 18.49 -19.33 13.94
N VAL A 90 18.18 -19.12 15.24
CA VAL A 90 16.81 -19.20 15.78
C VAL A 90 16.52 -18.00 16.64
N PHE A 91 15.37 -17.37 16.43
CA PHE A 91 14.85 -16.30 17.27
C PHE A 91 13.39 -16.53 17.61
N ALA A 92 13.01 -16.15 18.83
CA ALA A 92 11.62 -15.99 19.21
C ALA A 92 11.20 -14.54 18.91
N HIS A 93 9.93 -14.34 18.57
CA HIS A 93 9.39 -13.02 18.34
C HIS A 93 7.98 -12.89 18.93
N VAL A 94 7.67 -11.67 19.32
CA VAL A 94 6.34 -11.26 19.75
C VAL A 94 6.04 -9.88 19.21
N GLY A 95 4.81 -9.66 18.78
CA GLY A 95 4.44 -8.36 18.23
C GLY A 95 2.94 -8.20 18.07
N GLY A 96 2.56 -7.16 17.40
CA GLY A 96 1.17 -6.89 17.09
C GLY A 96 1.01 -5.84 16.01
N SER A 97 -0.22 -5.72 15.51
CA SER A 97 -0.59 -4.70 14.54
C SER A 97 -1.95 -4.09 14.87
N ILE A 98 -2.12 -2.87 14.38
CA ILE A 98 -3.39 -2.16 14.33
C ILE A 98 -3.62 -1.82 12.88
N ALA A 99 -4.71 -2.30 12.32
CA ALA A 99 -5.06 -2.10 10.92
C ALA A 99 -6.49 -1.63 10.77
N SER A 100 -6.82 -1.20 9.59
CA SER A 100 -8.16 -0.87 9.19
C SER A 100 -8.44 -1.46 7.82
N GLY A 101 -9.63 -1.99 7.63
CA GLY A 101 -10.02 -2.58 6.36
C GLY A 101 -11.30 -3.37 6.45
N GLY A 102 -11.66 -3.94 5.32
CA GLY A 102 -12.87 -4.72 5.16
C GLY A 102 -13.15 -5.01 3.69
N GLY A 103 -14.36 -5.43 3.40
CA GLY A 103 -14.82 -5.63 2.04
C GLY A 103 -15.42 -7.00 1.79
N ALA A 104 -15.91 -7.19 0.56
CA ALA A 104 -16.52 -8.43 0.10
C ALA A 104 -17.67 -8.96 0.99
N GLY A 105 -18.35 -8.09 1.73
CA GLY A 105 -19.42 -8.47 2.65
C GLY A 105 -18.93 -9.23 3.88
N ALA A 106 -17.65 -9.16 4.19
CA ALA A 106 -17.11 -9.74 5.41
C ALA A 106 -17.70 -9.03 6.66
N PRO A 107 -17.93 -9.75 7.78
CA PRO A 107 -18.49 -9.16 8.99
C PRO A 107 -17.40 -8.41 9.80
N ASP A 108 -16.78 -7.43 9.16
CA ASP A 108 -15.68 -6.61 9.67
C ASP A 108 -16.11 -5.41 10.54
N GLY A 109 -17.43 -5.16 10.61
CA GLY A 109 -17.99 -4.05 11.37
C GLY A 109 -17.52 -2.69 10.86
N ASP A 110 -16.86 -1.90 11.73
CA ASP A 110 -16.27 -0.61 11.38
C ASP A 110 -14.91 -0.72 10.64
N GLY A 111 -14.38 -1.94 10.50
CA GLY A 111 -13.13 -2.22 9.84
C GLY A 111 -11.89 -2.11 10.72
N LEU A 112 -11.97 -1.63 11.96
CA LEU A 112 -10.83 -1.60 12.87
C LEU A 112 -10.43 -3.00 13.28
N MET A 113 -9.14 -3.33 13.12
CA MET A 113 -8.56 -4.64 13.42
C MET A 113 -7.40 -4.51 14.40
N TYR A 114 -7.36 -5.41 15.37
CA TYR A 114 -6.19 -5.65 16.21
C TYR A 114 -5.66 -7.04 15.96
N ARG A 115 -4.33 -7.16 15.94
CA ARG A 115 -3.64 -8.43 15.84
C ARG A 115 -2.54 -8.49 16.89
N GLY A 116 -2.45 -9.63 17.59
CA GLY A 116 -1.29 -10.02 18.40
C GLY A 116 -0.68 -11.30 17.84
N TYR A 117 0.65 -11.41 17.86
CA TYR A 117 1.31 -12.62 17.41
C TYR A 117 2.53 -12.96 18.29
N ALA A 118 2.81 -14.27 18.39
CA ALA A 118 4.03 -14.78 19.01
C ALA A 118 4.51 -16.01 18.25
N GLY A 119 5.81 -16.12 18.03
CA GLY A 119 6.33 -17.19 17.20
C GLY A 119 7.83 -17.39 17.27
N MET A 120 8.29 -18.20 16.33
CA MET A 120 9.70 -18.52 16.13
C MET A 120 10.08 -18.34 14.67
N SER A 121 11.31 -17.91 14.45
CA SER A 121 11.88 -17.75 13.13
C SER A 121 13.19 -18.52 13.01
N ILE A 122 13.39 -19.16 11.88
CA ILE A 122 14.60 -19.92 11.55
C ILE A 122 15.29 -19.25 10.39
N LYS A 123 16.54 -18.82 10.60
CA LYS A 123 17.37 -18.19 9.59
C LYS A 123 17.78 -19.19 8.50
N THR A 124 17.57 -18.80 7.26
CA THR A 124 18.01 -19.49 6.06
C THR A 124 19.15 -18.73 5.39
N LYS A 125 19.64 -19.23 4.25
CA LYS A 125 20.68 -18.55 3.48
C LYS A 125 20.25 -17.15 2.97
N HIS A 126 18.96 -16.96 2.70
CA HIS A 126 18.46 -15.75 2.01
C HIS A 126 17.41 -14.96 2.80
N GLY A 127 16.99 -15.45 3.96
CA GLY A 127 15.97 -14.83 4.80
C GLY A 127 15.66 -15.69 6.00
N THR A 128 14.41 -15.64 6.48
CA THR A 128 13.94 -16.46 7.59
C THR A 128 12.60 -17.12 7.26
N VAL A 129 12.42 -18.33 7.74
CA VAL A 129 11.10 -18.97 7.79
C VAL A 129 10.48 -18.68 9.14
N ASP A 130 9.28 -18.18 9.15
CA ASP A 130 8.55 -17.73 10.33
C ASP A 130 7.33 -18.61 10.57
N VAL A 131 7.12 -19.02 11.82
CA VAL A 131 5.91 -19.69 12.30
C VAL A 131 5.41 -18.93 13.51
N ALA A 132 4.16 -18.47 13.48
CA ALA A 132 3.60 -17.70 14.56
C ALA A 132 2.16 -18.14 14.88
N TYR A 133 1.82 -18.12 16.16
CA TYR A 133 0.45 -18.13 16.64
C TYR A 133 -0.07 -16.70 16.65
N ASN A 134 -1.25 -16.51 16.07
CA ASN A 134 -1.87 -15.19 15.90
C ASN A 134 -3.24 -15.16 16.56
N HIS A 135 -3.58 -14.00 17.10
CA HIS A 135 -4.93 -13.63 17.50
C HIS A 135 -5.34 -12.38 16.73
N ILE A 136 -6.41 -12.47 15.96
CA ILE A 136 -7.01 -11.36 15.22
C ILE A 136 -8.40 -11.07 15.79
N ASN A 137 -8.74 -9.80 15.93
CA ASN A 137 -10.05 -9.36 16.39
C ASN A 137 -10.49 -8.06 15.70
N PHE A 138 -11.73 -8.04 15.22
CA PHE A 138 -12.45 -6.86 14.76
C PHE A 138 -13.48 -6.47 15.83
N PRO A 139 -13.22 -5.46 16.68
CA PRO A 139 -14.03 -5.20 17.88
C PRO A 139 -15.50 -4.88 17.63
N SER A 140 -15.82 -4.28 16.49
CA SER A 140 -17.20 -3.97 16.08
C SER A 140 -17.79 -4.98 15.09
N GLY A 141 -16.98 -5.94 14.64
CA GLY A 141 -17.36 -7.00 13.71
C GLY A 141 -17.50 -8.36 14.39
N ALA A 142 -17.74 -9.39 13.59
CA ALA A 142 -17.82 -10.77 14.06
C ALA A 142 -16.53 -11.58 13.79
N ILE A 143 -15.53 -10.99 13.14
CA ILE A 143 -14.28 -11.69 12.82
C ILE A 143 -13.40 -11.71 14.07
N THR A 144 -13.21 -12.92 14.62
CA THR A 144 -12.23 -13.22 15.66
C THR A 144 -11.59 -14.56 15.31
N SER A 145 -10.28 -14.62 15.24
CA SER A 145 -9.56 -15.83 14.84
C SER A 145 -8.29 -16.05 15.66
N ASN A 146 -8.07 -17.32 16.01
CA ASN A 146 -6.84 -17.82 16.60
C ASN A 146 -6.26 -18.86 15.66
N HIS A 147 -5.08 -18.62 15.09
CA HIS A 147 -4.53 -19.50 14.06
C HIS A 147 -3.02 -19.48 14.05
N ILE A 148 -2.45 -20.46 13.36
CA ILE A 148 -1.02 -20.53 13.08
C ILE A 148 -0.78 -19.98 11.68
N SER A 149 0.18 -19.06 11.57
CA SER A 149 0.68 -18.57 10.28
C SER A 149 2.06 -19.15 9.97
N ILE A 150 2.33 -19.32 8.68
CA ILE A 150 3.65 -19.69 8.15
C ILE A 150 4.04 -18.63 7.13
N GLY A 151 5.28 -18.15 7.24
CA GLY A 151 5.75 -17.09 6.36
C GLY A 151 7.24 -17.19 6.04
N TYR A 152 7.63 -16.29 5.17
CA TYR A 152 9.02 -16.08 4.81
C TYR A 152 9.35 -14.60 4.84
N THR A 153 10.38 -14.26 5.61
CA THR A 153 10.91 -12.91 5.70
C THR A 153 12.20 -12.80 4.88
N TYR A 154 12.20 -11.92 3.91
CA TYR A 154 13.36 -11.56 3.12
C TYR A 154 13.97 -10.26 3.66
N VAL A 155 15.28 -10.28 3.96
CA VAL A 155 16.01 -9.09 4.38
C VAL A 155 16.45 -8.33 3.14
N LEU A 156 15.92 -7.14 2.98
CA LEU A 156 16.26 -6.25 1.87
C LEU A 156 17.67 -5.69 2.06
N PRO A 157 18.46 -5.57 1.00
CA PRO A 157 19.82 -5.02 1.08
C PRO A 157 19.81 -3.48 1.15
N TYR A 158 19.06 -2.93 2.10
CA TYR A 158 19.04 -1.50 2.35
C TYR A 158 19.88 -1.19 3.60
N ARG A 159 20.90 -0.37 3.43
CA ARG A 159 21.68 0.20 4.53
C ARG A 159 21.60 1.71 4.44
N ILE A 160 21.23 2.34 5.54
CA ILE A 160 21.27 3.80 5.72
C ILE A 160 22.71 4.29 5.99
N GLU A 161 23.69 3.41 6.01
CA GLU A 161 25.08 3.78 6.22
C GLU A 161 25.66 4.38 4.94
N TYR A 162 26.13 5.61 5.05
CA TYR A 162 26.98 6.26 4.03
C TYR A 162 28.29 5.47 3.93
N SER A 163 28.37 4.58 2.95
CA SER A 163 29.65 3.95 2.59
C SER A 163 30.09 4.50 1.23
N ASP A 164 31.40 4.66 1.06
CA ASP A 164 32.01 5.15 -0.19
C ASP A 164 31.72 4.26 -1.43
N HIS A 165 31.05 3.14 -1.24
CA HIS A 165 30.68 2.19 -2.29
C HIS A 165 29.17 2.09 -2.40
N ASN A 166 28.56 2.99 -3.16
CA ASN A 166 27.14 2.97 -3.36
C ASN A 166 26.76 2.05 -4.52
N ARG A 167 25.74 1.25 -4.23
CA ARG A 167 25.06 0.44 -5.23
C ARG A 167 23.75 1.10 -5.56
N TYR A 168 23.46 1.21 -6.84
CA TYR A 168 22.15 1.60 -7.30
C TYR A 168 21.43 0.40 -7.94
N TYR A 169 20.11 0.49 -7.92
CA TYR A 169 19.22 -0.49 -8.52
C TYR A 169 18.37 0.21 -9.58
N PRO A 170 18.44 -0.24 -10.84
CA PRO A 170 17.55 0.29 -11.87
C PRO A 170 16.11 0.01 -11.51
N THR A 171 15.36 1.06 -11.28
CA THR A 171 13.99 1.03 -10.75
C THR A 171 13.09 1.80 -11.70
N TYR A 172 11.82 1.47 -11.74
CA TYR A 172 10.83 2.23 -12.49
C TYR A 172 9.52 2.36 -11.72
N PHE A 173 8.82 3.42 -12.05
CA PHE A 173 7.49 3.71 -11.56
C PHE A 173 6.55 3.90 -12.76
N GLU A 174 5.33 3.40 -12.65
CA GLU A 174 4.31 3.58 -13.67
C GLU A 174 3.00 4.06 -13.05
N LEU A 175 2.43 5.10 -13.65
CA LEU A 175 1.03 5.44 -13.49
C LEU A 175 0.25 4.67 -14.55
N VAL A 176 -0.69 3.84 -14.13
CA VAL A 176 -1.45 2.95 -15.00
C VAL A 176 -2.90 3.42 -15.07
N THR A 177 -3.44 3.47 -16.25
CA THR A 177 -4.90 3.61 -16.49
C THR A 177 -5.32 2.65 -17.56
N GLY A 178 -6.56 2.20 -17.55
CA GLY A 178 -7.04 1.26 -18.53
C GLY A 178 -8.55 1.17 -18.58
N LEU A 179 -9.03 0.43 -19.57
CA LEU A 179 -10.42 0.05 -19.74
C LEU A 179 -10.53 -1.46 -19.59
N TRP A 180 -11.43 -1.88 -18.74
CA TRP A 180 -11.81 -3.26 -18.51
C TRP A 180 -13.15 -3.53 -19.20
N PHE A 181 -13.27 -4.67 -19.85
CA PHE A 181 -14.45 -5.09 -20.58
C PHE A 181 -15.11 -6.23 -19.81
N LEU A 182 -16.11 -5.89 -18.97
CA LEU A 182 -16.80 -6.83 -18.10
C LEU A 182 -18.07 -7.35 -18.80
N GLY A 183 -18.25 -8.67 -18.80
CA GLY A 183 -19.54 -9.30 -19.10
C GLY A 183 -20.48 -9.31 -17.88
N PRO A 184 -21.75 -9.69 -18.07
CA PRO A 184 -22.67 -9.93 -16.94
C PRO A 184 -22.19 -11.05 -16.01
N GLU A 185 -21.42 -11.99 -16.54
CA GLU A 185 -20.80 -13.10 -15.81
C GLU A 185 -19.63 -12.68 -14.90
N ASP A 186 -19.06 -11.50 -15.14
CA ASP A 186 -17.88 -11.03 -14.39
C ASP A 186 -18.25 -10.23 -13.13
N ALA A 187 -19.45 -9.65 -13.06
CA ALA A 187 -19.82 -8.78 -11.97
C ALA A 187 -21.33 -8.76 -11.67
N SER A 188 -21.70 -8.86 -10.40
CA SER A 188 -23.09 -8.92 -9.91
C SER A 188 -23.93 -7.67 -10.19
N ARG A 189 -23.27 -6.52 -10.45
CA ARG A 189 -23.95 -5.24 -10.71
C ARG A 189 -24.28 -5.01 -12.17
N ASN A 190 -23.84 -5.90 -13.05
CA ASN A 190 -23.97 -5.74 -14.49
C ASN A 190 -25.03 -6.70 -15.05
N SER A 191 -26.06 -6.17 -15.70
CA SER A 191 -27.03 -6.95 -16.51
C SER A 191 -26.65 -7.05 -17.99
N GLU A 192 -25.70 -6.21 -18.42
CA GLU A 192 -25.20 -6.11 -19.78
C GLU A 192 -23.69 -5.89 -19.76
N PRO A 193 -22.97 -6.16 -20.88
CA PRO A 193 -21.54 -5.86 -20.97
C PRO A 193 -21.24 -4.39 -20.72
N VAL A 194 -20.25 -4.10 -19.86
CA VAL A 194 -19.90 -2.74 -19.43
C VAL A 194 -18.40 -2.49 -19.61
N GLN A 195 -18.06 -1.27 -20.02
CA GLN A 195 -16.69 -0.78 -19.99
C GLN A 195 -16.45 -0.04 -18.67
N SER A 196 -15.47 -0.47 -17.91
CA SER A 196 -15.09 0.12 -16.65
C SER A 196 -13.70 0.73 -16.72
N ALA A 197 -13.49 1.86 -16.07
CA ALA A 197 -12.16 2.43 -15.96
C ALA A 197 -11.41 1.79 -14.79
N TYR A 198 -10.12 1.62 -14.98
CA TYR A 198 -9.18 1.12 -13.99
C TYR A 198 -8.01 2.11 -13.89
N ALA A 199 -7.57 2.42 -12.68
CA ALA A 199 -6.38 3.20 -12.45
C ALA A 199 -5.53 2.60 -11.34
N GLY A 200 -4.21 2.79 -11.43
CA GLY A 200 -3.30 2.23 -10.45
C GLY A 200 -1.87 2.73 -10.59
N VAL A 201 -1.05 2.15 -9.75
CA VAL A 201 0.40 2.37 -9.73
C VAL A 201 1.12 1.04 -9.84
N ARG A 202 2.27 1.09 -10.45
CA ARG A 202 3.21 -0.03 -10.49
C ARG A 202 4.60 0.47 -10.15
N VAL A 203 5.27 -0.26 -9.29
CA VAL A 203 6.68 -0.04 -8.96
C VAL A 203 7.43 -1.31 -9.31
N GLY A 204 8.52 -1.18 -10.02
CA GLY A 204 9.33 -2.32 -10.41
C GLY A 204 10.82 -2.04 -10.32
N GLN A 205 11.59 -3.11 -10.27
CA GLN A 205 13.03 -3.07 -10.26
C GLN A 205 13.58 -4.10 -11.24
N TYR A 206 14.50 -3.66 -12.11
CA TYR A 206 15.15 -4.57 -13.02
C TYR A 206 16.10 -5.51 -12.27
N LEU A 207 15.97 -6.80 -12.53
CA LEU A 207 16.74 -7.86 -11.89
C LEU A 207 18.05 -8.14 -12.62
N ASN A 208 18.26 -7.54 -13.80
CA ASN A 208 19.46 -7.68 -14.60
C ASN A 208 19.89 -6.36 -15.23
N THR A 209 21.17 -6.27 -15.58
CA THR A 209 21.79 -5.06 -16.17
C THR A 209 21.27 -4.68 -17.54
N ASN A 210 20.70 -5.63 -18.28
CA ASN A 210 20.15 -5.40 -19.62
C ASN A 210 18.69 -4.96 -19.60
N HIS A 211 18.10 -4.79 -18.40
CA HIS A 211 16.70 -4.39 -18.19
C HIS A 211 15.69 -5.29 -18.89
N THR A 212 16.04 -6.58 -19.12
CA THR A 212 15.13 -7.53 -19.79
C THR A 212 14.22 -8.28 -18.83
N VAL A 213 14.53 -8.32 -17.54
CA VAL A 213 13.69 -8.93 -16.51
C VAL A 213 13.51 -7.95 -15.36
N GLY A 214 12.30 -7.72 -14.95
CA GLY A 214 11.94 -6.89 -13.79
C GLY A 214 11.00 -7.62 -12.84
N GLY A 215 11.12 -7.35 -11.53
CA GLY A 215 10.11 -7.67 -10.53
C GLY A 215 9.20 -6.47 -10.31
N GLU A 216 7.89 -6.67 -10.20
CA GLU A 216 6.89 -5.61 -10.12
C GLU A 216 5.93 -5.81 -8.95
N LEU A 217 5.51 -4.70 -8.34
CA LEU A 217 4.37 -4.61 -7.45
C LEU A 217 3.35 -3.68 -8.09
N GLN A 218 2.08 -4.05 -8.11
CA GLN A 218 0.99 -3.25 -8.64
C GLN A 218 -0.11 -3.12 -7.60
N LEU A 219 -0.62 -1.91 -7.46
CA LEU A 219 -1.85 -1.60 -6.73
C LEU A 219 -2.76 -0.85 -7.68
N GLY A 220 -4.04 -1.22 -7.72
CA GLY A 220 -5.01 -0.56 -8.57
C GLY A 220 -6.43 -0.67 -8.06
N ALA A 221 -7.28 0.18 -8.60
CA ALA A 221 -8.69 0.27 -8.23
C ALA A 221 -9.56 0.53 -9.46
N GLY A 222 -10.79 0.04 -9.40
CA GLY A 222 -11.81 0.29 -10.37
C GLY A 222 -12.53 1.61 -10.14
N ALA A 223 -12.80 2.33 -11.23
CA ALA A 223 -13.63 3.52 -11.25
C ALA A 223 -14.49 3.50 -12.50
N LEU A 224 -15.67 4.10 -12.44
CA LEU A 224 -16.66 4.05 -13.53
C LEU A 224 -17.18 2.62 -13.82
N GLY A 225 -18.28 2.50 -14.53
CA GLY A 225 -18.81 1.21 -15.00
C GLY A 225 -19.24 0.25 -13.89
N ASN A 226 -19.74 0.76 -12.76
CA ASN A 226 -20.30 -0.01 -11.64
C ASN A 226 -19.32 -0.90 -10.86
N ILE A 227 -18.00 -0.67 -10.98
CA ILE A 227 -16.96 -1.38 -10.18
C ILE A 227 -16.28 -0.49 -9.15
N ASP A 228 -16.95 0.58 -8.72
CA ASP A 228 -16.49 1.40 -7.59
C ASP A 228 -16.32 0.53 -6.32
N GLY A 229 -15.15 0.65 -5.68
CA GLY A 229 -14.78 -0.23 -4.57
C GLY A 229 -14.07 -1.53 -4.97
N TYR A 230 -13.85 -1.79 -6.28
CA TYR A 230 -12.90 -2.83 -6.70
C TYR A 230 -11.47 -2.38 -6.41
N MET A 231 -10.69 -3.29 -5.85
CA MET A 231 -9.25 -3.14 -5.68
C MET A 231 -8.51 -4.40 -6.11
N ASN A 232 -7.26 -4.21 -6.53
CA ASN A 232 -6.32 -5.32 -6.63
C ASN A 232 -4.94 -4.90 -6.14
N TYR A 233 -4.25 -5.89 -5.59
CA TYR A 233 -2.84 -5.86 -5.26
C TYR A 233 -2.19 -7.09 -5.87
N SER A 234 -1.10 -6.91 -6.59
CA SER A 234 -0.41 -8.02 -7.24
C SER A 234 1.10 -7.81 -7.28
N MET A 235 1.82 -8.91 -7.32
CA MET A 235 3.25 -8.95 -7.60
C MET A 235 3.51 -9.80 -8.83
N GLY A 236 4.56 -9.48 -9.58
CA GLY A 236 4.82 -10.18 -10.80
C GLY A 236 6.18 -9.94 -11.39
N LEU A 237 6.30 -10.47 -12.60
CA LEU A 237 7.49 -10.33 -13.42
C LEU A 237 7.15 -9.60 -14.71
N ARG A 238 8.08 -8.77 -15.14
CA ARG A 238 8.13 -8.14 -16.45
C ARG A 238 9.27 -8.71 -17.25
N PHE A 239 9.03 -9.01 -18.51
CA PHE A 239 10.02 -9.45 -19.48
C PHE A 239 10.03 -8.47 -20.66
N ASN A 240 11.17 -7.84 -20.93
CA ASN A 240 11.35 -6.93 -22.04
C ASN A 240 12.17 -7.59 -23.16
N THR A 241 11.88 -7.24 -24.40
CA THR A 241 12.82 -7.51 -25.50
C THR A 241 14.14 -6.74 -25.28
N PRO A 242 15.26 -7.17 -25.88
CA PRO A 242 16.53 -6.44 -25.77
C PRO A 242 16.43 -4.97 -26.24
N SER A 243 15.55 -4.68 -27.19
CA SER A 243 15.27 -3.31 -27.65
C SER A 243 14.38 -2.51 -26.70
N GLN A 244 13.85 -3.14 -25.65
CA GLN A 244 12.88 -2.59 -24.69
C GLN A 244 11.58 -2.03 -25.32
N ARG A 245 11.34 -2.34 -26.58
CA ARG A 245 10.12 -1.88 -27.28
C ARG A 245 8.90 -2.73 -27.00
N LEU A 246 9.09 -4.03 -26.78
CA LEU A 246 8.02 -4.95 -26.44
C LEU A 246 8.24 -5.50 -25.05
N PHE A 247 7.15 -5.72 -24.35
CA PHE A 247 7.17 -6.34 -23.03
C PHE A 247 6.03 -7.32 -22.83
N PHE A 248 6.26 -8.26 -21.93
CA PHE A 248 5.25 -9.18 -21.40
C PHE A 248 5.26 -9.08 -19.87
N ARG A 249 4.09 -9.19 -19.24
CA ARG A 249 3.93 -9.20 -17.79
C ARG A 249 3.07 -10.36 -17.34
N ALA A 250 3.45 -10.94 -16.20
CA ALA A 250 2.65 -11.94 -15.49
C ALA A 250 2.64 -11.60 -14.00
N HIS A 251 1.46 -11.43 -13.44
CA HIS A 251 1.25 -11.08 -12.05
C HIS A 251 0.36 -12.12 -11.38
N LEU A 252 0.62 -12.34 -10.10
CA LEU A 252 -0.22 -13.08 -9.18
C LEU A 252 -0.57 -12.17 -8.01
N GLY A 253 -1.81 -12.18 -7.57
CA GLY A 253 -2.22 -11.31 -6.49
C GLY A 253 -3.59 -11.62 -5.93
N SER A 254 -4.15 -10.61 -5.29
CA SER A 254 -5.50 -10.61 -4.77
C SER A 254 -6.26 -9.45 -5.42
N GLY A 255 -7.51 -9.68 -5.76
CA GLY A 255 -8.41 -8.67 -6.32
C GLY A 255 -9.85 -8.94 -5.94
N GLY A 256 -10.67 -7.88 -5.84
CA GLY A 256 -12.09 -8.02 -5.60
C GLY A 256 -12.76 -6.77 -5.09
N GLY A 257 -14.02 -6.90 -4.69
CA GLY A 257 -14.91 -5.78 -4.38
C GLY A 257 -15.61 -5.23 -5.62
N GLY A 258 -16.33 -4.11 -5.48
CA GLY A 258 -17.06 -3.48 -6.59
C GLY A 258 -18.10 -4.35 -7.26
N GLY A 259 -18.47 -5.48 -6.66
CA GLY A 259 -19.41 -6.45 -7.24
C GLY A 259 -18.79 -7.41 -8.25
N VAL A 260 -17.48 -7.37 -8.50
CA VAL A 260 -16.76 -8.30 -9.37
C VAL A 260 -16.70 -9.69 -8.74
N TYR A 261 -16.98 -10.73 -9.51
CA TYR A 261 -16.95 -12.11 -9.03
C TYR A 261 -15.51 -12.61 -8.94
N THR A 262 -14.99 -12.67 -7.73
CA THR A 262 -13.58 -12.99 -7.45
C THR A 262 -13.41 -14.19 -6.53
N GLY A 263 -14.52 -14.76 -6.02
CA GLY A 263 -14.50 -15.86 -5.06
C GLY A 263 -13.61 -15.54 -3.86
N GLY A 264 -12.52 -16.28 -3.69
CA GLY A 264 -11.55 -16.06 -2.60
C GLY A 264 -10.61 -14.87 -2.83
N GLY A 265 -10.60 -14.28 -4.02
CA GLY A 265 -9.81 -13.10 -4.35
C GLY A 265 -8.48 -13.39 -5.05
N ILE A 266 -7.94 -14.61 -5.00
CA ILE A 266 -6.70 -14.93 -5.72
C ILE A 266 -6.90 -14.73 -7.22
N SER A 267 -6.00 -13.98 -7.84
CA SER A 267 -6.12 -13.60 -9.24
C SER A 267 -4.78 -13.56 -9.95
N THR A 268 -4.83 -13.75 -11.26
CA THR A 268 -3.69 -13.54 -12.16
C THR A 268 -3.98 -12.41 -13.14
N MET A 269 -2.94 -11.74 -13.57
CA MET A 269 -2.99 -10.76 -14.63
C MET A 269 -1.84 -11.02 -15.59
N VAL A 270 -2.15 -11.21 -16.86
CA VAL A 270 -1.16 -11.33 -17.92
C VAL A 270 -1.37 -10.23 -18.95
N SER A 271 -0.30 -9.64 -19.45
CA SER A 271 -0.39 -8.62 -20.49
C SER A 271 0.84 -8.60 -21.39
N ALA A 272 0.62 -8.17 -22.62
CA ALA A 272 1.69 -7.87 -23.57
C ALA A 272 1.50 -6.45 -24.11
N GLY A 273 2.60 -5.77 -24.42
CA GLY A 273 2.51 -4.39 -24.85
C GLY A 273 3.76 -3.85 -25.53
N THR A 274 3.65 -2.59 -25.90
CA THR A 274 4.73 -1.84 -26.53
C THR A 274 5.08 -0.61 -25.71
N GLN A 275 6.34 -0.27 -25.74
CA GLN A 275 6.90 0.95 -25.11
C GLN A 275 7.45 1.89 -26.17
N LEU A 276 6.97 3.13 -26.17
CA LEU A 276 7.38 4.21 -27.06
C LEU A 276 7.82 5.41 -26.21
N GLY A 277 9.12 5.51 -25.97
CA GLY A 277 9.66 6.44 -24.99
C GLY A 277 9.15 6.10 -23.57
N GLY A 278 8.65 7.10 -22.84
CA GLY A 278 8.04 6.87 -21.52
C GLY A 278 6.56 6.48 -21.57
N HIS A 279 6.00 6.12 -22.72
CA HIS A 279 4.59 5.74 -22.92
C HIS A 279 4.50 4.25 -23.21
N GLN A 280 3.61 3.56 -22.53
CA GLN A 280 3.36 2.14 -22.73
C GLN A 280 1.89 1.88 -23.01
N PHE A 281 1.63 0.98 -23.95
CA PHE A 281 0.31 0.51 -24.30
C PHE A 281 0.31 -1.01 -24.19
N SER A 282 -0.67 -1.58 -23.52
CA SER A 282 -0.79 -3.03 -23.40
C SER A 282 -2.22 -3.51 -23.50
N VAL A 283 -2.33 -4.77 -23.90
CA VAL A 283 -3.55 -5.55 -23.86
C VAL A 283 -3.31 -6.74 -22.94
N GLY A 284 -4.33 -7.19 -22.26
CA GLY A 284 -4.18 -8.29 -21.31
C GLY A 284 -5.47 -8.89 -20.84
N GLN A 285 -5.32 -9.82 -19.92
CA GLN A 285 -6.39 -10.56 -19.26
C GLN A 285 -6.15 -10.55 -17.77
N TRP A 286 -7.16 -10.18 -17.00
CA TRP A 286 -7.24 -10.43 -15.58
C TRP A 286 -8.17 -11.62 -15.34
N THR A 287 -7.79 -12.53 -14.45
CA THR A 287 -8.57 -13.75 -14.20
C THR A 287 -8.60 -14.06 -12.71
N ALA A 288 -9.79 -14.23 -12.17
CA ALA A 288 -9.99 -14.81 -10.84
C ALA A 288 -9.68 -16.31 -10.89
N LEU A 289 -8.89 -16.83 -9.96
CA LEU A 289 -8.53 -18.25 -9.93
C LEU A 289 -9.50 -19.12 -9.13
N SER A 290 -10.34 -18.49 -8.31
CA SER A 290 -11.33 -19.16 -7.45
C SER A 290 -12.77 -18.91 -7.89
N ASP A 291 -12.97 -18.24 -9.03
CA ASP A 291 -14.27 -17.95 -9.61
C ASP A 291 -14.15 -17.80 -11.14
N GLU A 292 -15.25 -17.53 -11.83
CA GLU A 292 -15.33 -17.56 -13.29
C GLU A 292 -14.92 -16.24 -13.95
N ALA A 293 -14.75 -15.13 -13.21
CA ALA A 293 -14.46 -13.83 -13.78
C ALA A 293 -13.14 -13.81 -14.55
N SER A 294 -13.21 -13.36 -15.82
CA SER A 294 -12.10 -13.38 -16.77
C SER A 294 -12.17 -12.16 -17.68
N ILE A 295 -11.57 -11.06 -17.23
CA ILE A 295 -11.79 -9.71 -17.74
C ILE A 295 -10.66 -9.29 -18.69
N PRO A 296 -10.92 -9.15 -20.01
CA PRO A 296 -9.97 -8.55 -20.91
C PRO A 296 -9.83 -7.06 -20.66
N PHE A 297 -8.64 -6.54 -20.88
CA PHE A 297 -8.38 -5.11 -20.70
C PHE A 297 -7.40 -4.53 -21.72
N VAL A 298 -7.49 -3.23 -21.91
CA VAL A 298 -6.45 -2.41 -22.54
C VAL A 298 -5.94 -1.41 -21.53
N SER A 299 -4.65 -1.16 -21.53
CA SER A 299 -4.08 -0.17 -20.60
C SER A 299 -3.04 0.72 -21.25
N TYR A 300 -2.96 1.93 -20.71
CA TYR A 300 -1.91 2.88 -20.93
C TYR A 300 -1.17 3.10 -19.64
N SER A 301 0.16 3.23 -19.68
CA SER A 301 0.94 3.68 -18.53
C SER A 301 2.01 4.69 -18.91
N ARG A 302 2.25 5.62 -17.99
CA ARG A 302 3.41 6.50 -18.03
C ARG A 302 4.53 5.83 -17.24
N HIS A 303 5.57 5.42 -17.93
CA HIS A 303 6.75 4.75 -17.39
C HIS A 303 7.84 5.77 -17.12
N ILE A 304 8.42 5.71 -15.93
CA ILE A 304 9.48 6.59 -15.46
C ILE A 304 10.59 5.72 -14.89
N ASP A 305 11.71 5.66 -15.58
CA ASP A 305 12.92 4.99 -15.11
C ASP A 305 13.71 5.90 -14.18
N PHE A 306 14.26 5.32 -13.12
CA PHE A 306 15.20 5.99 -12.24
C PHE A 306 16.12 4.95 -11.58
N LYS A 307 17.19 5.44 -10.97
CA LYS A 307 18.08 4.60 -10.18
C LYS A 307 17.83 4.88 -8.71
N SER A 308 17.73 3.84 -7.89
CA SER A 308 17.45 3.95 -6.48
C SER A 308 18.52 3.27 -5.65
N SER A 309 18.88 3.84 -4.53
CA SER A 309 19.72 3.17 -3.53
C SER A 309 18.96 2.07 -2.76
N LEU A 310 17.63 2.07 -2.84
CA LEU A 310 16.79 1.01 -2.27
C LEU A 310 16.71 -0.18 -3.23
N GLY A 311 17.20 -1.36 -2.83
CA GLY A 311 17.20 -2.58 -3.63
C GLY A 311 16.30 -3.66 -3.07
N PHE A 312 15.59 -4.37 -3.96
CA PHE A 312 14.85 -5.59 -3.63
C PHE A 312 15.69 -6.86 -3.86
N HIS A 313 16.90 -6.74 -4.38
CA HIS A 313 17.82 -7.86 -4.60
C HIS A 313 19.26 -7.49 -4.28
N ARG A 314 20.13 -8.48 -4.04
CA ARG A 314 21.51 -8.26 -3.58
C ARG A 314 22.51 -7.83 -4.65
N LYS A 315 22.13 -7.84 -5.94
CA LYS A 315 23.01 -7.50 -7.07
C LYS A 315 22.72 -6.08 -7.54
N GLY A 316 23.18 -5.09 -6.78
CA GLY A 316 23.22 -3.71 -7.27
C GLY A 316 24.40 -3.50 -8.23
N VAL A 317 24.37 -2.44 -9.00
CA VAL A 317 25.46 -1.98 -9.85
C VAL A 317 26.32 -1.00 -9.05
N ASP A 318 27.64 -1.21 -8.99
CA ASP A 318 28.55 -0.28 -8.32
C ASP A 318 28.64 1.04 -9.13
N TYR A 319 28.59 2.17 -8.45
CA TYR A 319 28.55 3.48 -9.08
C TYR A 319 29.40 4.52 -8.33
N THR A 320 29.96 5.46 -9.06
CA THR A 320 30.65 6.65 -8.54
C THR A 320 29.70 7.84 -8.47
N TYR A 321 29.80 8.66 -7.43
CA TYR A 321 28.84 9.65 -6.91
C TYR A 321 28.50 10.86 -7.81
N ASN A 322 29.13 11.06 -8.96
CA ASN A 322 29.20 12.39 -9.59
C ASN A 322 27.91 12.97 -10.18
N ASP A 323 26.81 12.18 -10.32
CA ASP A 323 25.60 12.64 -11.00
C ASP A 323 24.28 12.31 -10.25
N SER A 324 24.31 12.01 -8.96
CA SER A 324 23.10 11.69 -8.21
C SER A 324 22.50 12.91 -7.52
N ARG A 325 21.17 13.01 -7.53
CA ARG A 325 20.40 13.93 -6.70
C ARG A 325 19.89 13.20 -5.47
N GLU A 326 20.19 13.70 -4.27
CA GLU A 326 19.54 13.24 -3.06
C GLU A 326 18.08 13.71 -3.05
N VAL A 327 17.17 12.77 -2.86
CA VAL A 327 15.74 13.02 -2.77
C VAL A 327 15.22 12.41 -1.46
N ALA A 328 14.37 13.11 -0.76
CA ALA A 328 13.70 12.58 0.41
C ALA A 328 12.52 11.69 -0.04
N LEU A 329 12.66 10.36 0.12
CA LEU A 329 11.53 9.45 0.08
C LEU A 329 10.77 9.62 1.40
N LYS A 330 9.50 9.98 1.33
CA LYS A 330 8.65 10.24 2.49
C LYS A 330 7.72 9.06 2.71
N VAL A 331 7.78 8.45 3.89
CA VAL A 331 6.82 7.43 4.34
C VAL A 331 5.80 8.13 5.24
N LEU A 332 4.53 8.02 4.89
CA LEU A 332 3.43 8.64 5.63
C LEU A 332 2.66 7.58 6.39
N ALA A 333 2.31 7.91 7.62
CA ALA A 333 1.50 7.08 8.49
C ALA A 333 0.66 7.96 9.41
N GLY A 334 -0.65 7.77 9.45
CA GLY A 334 -1.49 8.64 10.24
C GLY A 334 -2.92 8.19 10.41
N VAL A 335 -3.70 9.08 10.97
CA VAL A 335 -5.14 8.91 11.18
C VAL A 335 -5.87 10.14 10.66
N GLY A 336 -7.08 9.92 10.17
CA GLY A 336 -7.92 10.99 9.68
C GLY A 336 -9.37 10.81 10.07
N GLN A 337 -10.11 11.90 10.02
CA GLN A 337 -11.56 11.94 10.23
C GLN A 337 -12.21 12.62 9.03
N GLN A 338 -13.35 12.06 8.62
CA GLN A 338 -14.18 12.62 7.57
C GLN A 338 -15.58 12.90 8.11
N ARG A 339 -16.16 14.03 7.71
CA ARG A 339 -17.54 14.40 8.00
C ARG A 339 -18.20 14.92 6.75
N SER A 340 -19.30 14.32 6.34
CA SER A 340 -20.07 14.73 5.18
C SER A 340 -21.49 15.20 5.62
N PRO A 341 -21.99 16.27 5.04
CA PRO A 341 -23.37 16.71 5.28
C PRO A 341 -24.41 15.92 4.48
N GLY A 342 -23.98 15.01 3.57
CA GLY A 342 -24.88 14.25 2.70
C GLY A 342 -25.63 13.11 3.39
N ILE A 343 -26.33 12.32 2.59
CA ILE A 343 -27.06 11.12 2.99
C ILE A 343 -26.47 9.89 2.29
N ASP A 344 -26.53 8.74 2.97
CA ASP A 344 -26.11 7.45 2.45
C ASP A 344 -27.13 6.87 1.44
N ARG A 345 -26.85 5.70 0.87
CA ARG A 345 -27.74 5.00 -0.07
C ARG A 345 -29.09 4.60 0.52
N ASN A 346 -29.23 4.59 1.85
CA ASN A 346 -30.46 4.27 2.56
C ASN A 346 -31.25 5.51 2.99
N GLY A 347 -30.75 6.72 2.65
CA GLY A 347 -31.37 7.99 3.02
C GLY A 347 -31.02 8.48 4.42
N ASN A 348 -30.08 7.87 5.12
CA ASN A 348 -29.64 8.29 6.44
C ASN A 348 -28.47 9.30 6.36
N PRO A 349 -28.37 10.26 7.29
CA PRO A 349 -27.20 11.11 7.39
C PRO A 349 -25.92 10.29 7.57
N TYR A 350 -24.83 10.71 6.90
CA TYR A 350 -23.54 10.06 7.10
C TYR A 350 -23.03 10.22 8.53
N ASN A 351 -22.64 9.12 9.15
CA ASN A 351 -21.90 9.16 10.40
C ASN A 351 -20.48 9.72 10.18
N PRO A 352 -19.92 10.41 11.19
CA PRO A 352 -18.50 10.74 11.17
C PRO A 352 -17.64 9.46 11.04
N MET A 353 -16.73 9.46 10.09
CA MET A 353 -15.83 8.34 9.82
C MET A 353 -14.42 8.69 10.28
N SER A 354 -13.79 7.82 11.04
CA SER A 354 -12.35 7.90 11.31
C SER A 354 -11.64 6.72 10.64
N GLY A 355 -10.38 6.90 10.29
CA GLY A 355 -9.64 5.85 9.60
C GLY A 355 -8.13 6.04 9.68
N VAL A 356 -7.44 5.08 9.07
CA VAL A 356 -5.99 5.03 8.95
C VAL A 356 -5.58 5.55 7.58
N ALA A 357 -4.58 6.43 7.54
CA ALA A 357 -3.97 6.92 6.32
C ALA A 357 -2.51 6.45 6.27
N MET A 358 -2.07 6.00 5.10
CA MET A 358 -0.67 5.64 4.88
C MET A 358 -0.27 5.87 3.43
N GLY A 359 1.02 6.11 3.20
CA GLY A 359 1.48 6.37 1.85
C GLY A 359 2.98 6.57 1.73
N LEU A 360 3.37 6.82 0.49
CA LEU A 360 4.73 7.15 0.10
C LEU A 360 4.72 8.47 -0.67
N GLY A 361 5.77 9.24 -0.51
CA GLY A 361 5.92 10.49 -1.26
C GLY A 361 7.37 10.79 -1.57
N ILE A 362 7.55 11.77 -2.41
CA ILE A 362 8.87 12.32 -2.75
C ILE A 362 8.79 13.84 -2.75
N GLU A 363 9.91 14.48 -2.45
CA GLU A 363 10.10 15.88 -2.75
C GLU A 363 10.57 16.00 -4.20
N ALA A 364 9.61 16.28 -5.10
CA ALA A 364 9.85 16.32 -6.53
C ALA A 364 10.76 17.49 -6.95
N TRP A 365 10.62 18.62 -6.25
CA TRP A 365 11.44 19.82 -6.45
C TRP A 365 11.50 20.63 -5.16
N SER A 366 12.65 21.26 -4.89
CA SER A 366 12.79 22.20 -3.76
C SER A 366 13.84 23.27 -4.04
N ASN A 367 13.66 24.41 -3.42
CA ASN A 367 14.66 25.45 -3.22
C ASN A 367 14.62 25.93 -1.76
N GLU A 368 15.37 26.99 -1.41
CA GLU A 368 15.45 27.49 -0.04
C GLU A 368 14.07 27.85 0.55
N ASN A 369 13.16 28.37 -0.27
CA ASN A 369 11.88 28.92 0.20
C ASN A 369 10.67 28.01 -0.06
N TYR A 370 10.71 27.16 -1.10
CA TYR A 370 9.56 26.41 -1.57
C TYR A 370 9.94 24.99 -1.96
N SER A 371 8.97 24.07 -1.87
CA SER A 371 9.08 22.72 -2.39
C SER A 371 7.77 22.29 -3.06
N LEU A 372 7.89 21.34 -3.98
CA LEU A 372 6.80 20.60 -4.57
C LEU A 372 6.92 19.14 -4.11
N ASP A 373 5.97 18.71 -3.30
CA ASP A 373 5.88 17.36 -2.78
C ASP A 373 4.81 16.59 -3.57
N ALA A 374 5.11 15.33 -3.90
CA ALA A 374 4.16 14.41 -4.51
C ALA A 374 3.97 13.18 -3.61
N TYR A 375 2.73 12.75 -3.42
CA TYR A 375 2.37 11.62 -2.56
C TYR A 375 1.39 10.68 -3.24
N GLY A 376 1.62 9.36 -3.10
CA GLY A 376 0.61 8.33 -3.26
C GLY A 376 0.22 7.83 -1.88
N HIS A 377 -1.06 7.91 -1.51
CA HIS A 377 -1.51 7.48 -0.20
C HIS A 377 -2.90 6.84 -0.24
N THR A 378 -3.25 6.12 0.81
CA THR A 378 -4.55 5.49 0.98
C THR A 378 -5.19 5.94 2.29
N PHE A 379 -6.52 5.89 2.34
CA PHE A 379 -7.29 6.04 3.57
C PHE A 379 -8.24 4.85 3.70
N TRP A 380 -8.36 4.29 4.89
CA TRP A 380 -9.18 3.12 5.20
C TRP A 380 -10.03 3.41 6.42
N ALA A 381 -11.34 3.20 6.30
CA ALA A 381 -12.26 3.44 7.41
C ALA A 381 -12.01 2.47 8.58
N ALA A 382 -12.08 3.00 9.80
CA ALA A 382 -11.92 2.27 11.06
C ALA A 382 -13.05 2.56 12.05
N SER A 383 -14.02 3.40 11.70
CA SER A 383 -15.19 3.70 12.50
C SER A 383 -16.31 4.29 11.64
N GLY A 384 -17.52 4.36 12.19
CA GLY A 384 -18.68 4.97 11.54
C GLY A 384 -19.62 3.98 10.84
N GLY A 385 -19.32 2.68 10.85
CA GLY A 385 -20.09 1.65 10.15
C GLY A 385 -19.71 1.47 8.68
N TYR A 386 -18.53 1.94 8.25
CA TYR A 386 -18.09 1.94 6.87
C TYR A 386 -16.79 1.14 6.65
N GLY A 387 -16.61 0.02 7.33
CA GLY A 387 -15.37 -0.75 7.36
C GLY A 387 -14.79 -1.12 6.00
N ALA A 388 -15.62 -1.32 5.00
CA ALA A 388 -15.19 -1.60 3.62
C ALA A 388 -14.86 -0.36 2.78
N TYR A 389 -14.94 0.87 3.34
CA TYR A 389 -14.62 2.08 2.59
C TYR A 389 -13.12 2.33 2.53
N ALA A 390 -12.62 2.55 1.33
CA ALA A 390 -11.23 2.84 1.07
C ALA A 390 -11.05 3.90 -0.02
N GLU A 391 -9.91 4.59 0.04
CA GLU A 391 -9.48 5.58 -0.94
C GLU A 391 -8.05 5.28 -1.39
N GLY A 392 -7.80 5.35 -2.68
CA GLY A 392 -6.46 5.40 -3.28
C GLY A 392 -6.23 6.79 -3.87
N LEU A 393 -5.20 7.50 -3.41
CA LEU A 393 -5.06 8.94 -3.57
C LEU A 393 -3.69 9.32 -4.12
N PHE A 394 -3.67 10.32 -5.00
CA PHE A 394 -2.48 11.07 -5.42
C PHE A 394 -2.61 12.52 -5.00
N SER A 395 -1.59 13.06 -4.35
CA SER A 395 -1.53 14.47 -3.95
C SER A 395 -0.29 15.13 -4.50
N ALA A 396 -0.45 16.36 -4.97
CA ALA A 396 0.65 17.29 -5.23
C ALA A 396 0.50 18.48 -4.29
N ALA A 397 1.55 18.83 -3.56
CA ALA A 397 1.53 19.91 -2.58
C ALA A 397 2.64 20.92 -2.89
N PHE A 398 2.24 22.19 -3.03
CA PHE A 398 3.17 23.31 -3.09
C PHE A 398 3.33 23.90 -1.68
N VAL A 399 4.54 23.82 -1.15
CA VAL A 399 4.83 24.05 0.26
C VAL A 399 5.87 25.15 0.41
N LYS A 400 5.61 26.12 1.27
CA LYS A 400 6.59 27.11 1.71
C LYS A 400 7.44 26.51 2.83
N ASN A 401 8.75 26.52 2.64
CA ASN A 401 9.71 26.01 3.62
C ASN A 401 9.96 27.02 4.74
N GLY A 402 10.04 26.54 5.97
CA GLY A 402 10.44 27.30 7.15
C GLY A 402 11.32 26.44 8.05
N GLU A 403 11.97 27.06 9.02
CA GLU A 403 12.89 26.35 9.93
C GLU A 403 12.18 25.28 10.76
N THR A 404 11.04 25.63 11.36
CA THR A 404 10.25 24.75 12.24
C THR A 404 8.98 24.23 11.56
N PHE A 405 8.34 25.10 10.75
CA PHE A 405 7.08 24.80 10.11
C PHE A 405 7.20 24.93 8.60
N ARG A 406 6.55 24.01 7.90
CA ARG A 406 6.29 24.06 6.46
C ARG A 406 4.77 24.15 6.28
N TYR A 407 4.27 24.98 5.39
CA TYR A 407 2.84 25.10 5.12
C TYR A 407 2.56 25.32 3.64
N GLY A 408 1.45 24.83 3.18
CA GLY A 408 1.13 24.91 1.77
C GLY A 408 -0.27 24.48 1.41
N LEU A 409 -0.52 24.51 0.11
CA LEU A 409 -1.74 24.03 -0.49
C LEU A 409 -1.48 22.70 -1.19
N ASP A 410 -2.46 21.81 -1.16
CA ASP A 410 -2.40 20.55 -1.89
C ASP A 410 -3.64 20.36 -2.78
N LEU A 411 -3.43 19.64 -3.85
CA LEU A 411 -4.49 19.08 -4.68
C LEU A 411 -4.35 17.57 -4.67
N THR A 412 -5.40 16.90 -4.24
CA THR A 412 -5.49 15.46 -4.20
C THR A 412 -6.51 14.98 -5.23
N SER A 413 -6.19 13.94 -5.96
CA SER A 413 -7.12 13.22 -6.82
C SER A 413 -7.02 11.73 -6.56
N GLY A 414 -8.08 10.97 -6.84
CA GLY A 414 -8.04 9.55 -6.60
C GLY A 414 -9.33 8.83 -6.87
N ILE A 415 -9.39 7.62 -6.36
CA ILE A 415 -10.52 6.71 -6.47
C ILE A 415 -10.90 6.26 -5.08
N ALA A 416 -12.20 6.19 -4.81
CA ALA A 416 -12.74 5.71 -3.55
C ALA A 416 -13.98 4.84 -3.76
N GLY A 417 -14.28 3.99 -2.79
CA GLY A 417 -15.50 3.19 -2.84
C GLY A 417 -15.63 2.25 -1.65
N GLY A 418 -16.73 1.49 -1.64
CA GLY A 418 -17.04 0.54 -0.59
C GLY A 418 -17.86 1.11 0.58
N GLY A 419 -18.13 0.28 1.58
CA GLY A 419 -18.80 0.67 2.83
C GLY A 419 -20.22 1.22 2.68
N GLY A 420 -20.89 1.03 1.53
CA GLY A 420 -22.23 1.58 1.30
C GLY A 420 -22.27 3.09 1.07
N ILE A 421 -21.13 3.75 0.92
CA ILE A 421 -21.03 5.19 0.68
C ILE A 421 -21.34 5.51 -0.79
N GLU A 422 -22.12 6.58 -1.02
CA GLU A 422 -22.50 7.02 -2.36
C GLU A 422 -21.43 7.96 -2.94
N VAL A 423 -20.44 7.38 -3.58
CA VAL A 423 -19.32 8.07 -4.21
C VAL A 423 -19.50 8.28 -5.73
N GLY A 424 -20.69 7.97 -6.25
CA GLY A 424 -20.96 8.06 -7.68
C GLY A 424 -20.03 7.16 -8.50
N SER A 425 -19.20 7.75 -9.34
CA SER A 425 -18.24 7.03 -10.18
C SER A 425 -17.00 6.55 -9.41
N GLY A 426 -16.88 6.85 -8.12
CA GLY A 426 -15.67 6.60 -7.33
C GLY A 426 -14.53 7.59 -7.56
N LEU A 427 -14.57 8.41 -8.61
CA LEU A 427 -13.56 9.45 -8.83
C LEU A 427 -13.65 10.55 -7.77
N MET A 428 -12.51 11.06 -7.33
CA MET A 428 -12.44 12.09 -6.31
C MET A 428 -11.43 13.19 -6.67
N ILE A 429 -11.78 14.43 -6.32
CA ILE A 429 -10.88 15.58 -6.32
C ILE A 429 -11.01 16.26 -4.96
N ALA A 430 -9.89 16.63 -4.35
CA ALA A 430 -9.87 17.29 -3.05
C ALA A 430 -8.78 18.37 -2.98
N PRO A 431 -9.14 19.64 -3.13
CA PRO A 431 -8.27 20.75 -2.74
C PRO A 431 -8.12 20.79 -1.23
N GLY A 432 -6.94 21.19 -0.75
CA GLY A 432 -6.64 21.24 0.66
C GLY A 432 -5.49 22.17 1.04
N ALA A 433 -5.26 22.20 2.34
CA ALA A 433 -4.15 22.90 2.95
C ALA A 433 -3.44 21.97 3.95
N GLN A 434 -2.15 22.17 4.09
CA GLN A 434 -1.33 21.38 5.02
C GLN A 434 -0.36 22.24 5.81
N VAL A 435 -0.06 21.78 7.02
CA VAL A 435 1.01 22.32 7.86
C VAL A 435 1.85 21.16 8.36
N GLU A 436 3.15 21.24 8.21
CA GLU A 436 4.11 20.27 8.73
C GLU A 436 4.96 20.93 9.82
N CYS A 437 5.13 20.26 10.95
CA CYS A 437 6.03 20.64 12.03
C CYS A 437 7.21 19.66 12.07
N LYS A 438 8.43 20.17 12.03
CA LYS A 438 9.64 19.34 12.21
C LYS A 438 9.73 18.90 13.67
N ILE A 439 9.73 17.58 13.89
CA ILE A 439 9.81 16.94 15.22
C ILE A 439 11.10 16.18 15.42
N GLY A 440 11.88 16.02 14.36
CA GLY A 440 13.20 15.38 14.35
C GLY A 440 13.95 15.67 13.05
N PRO A 441 15.19 15.23 12.93
CA PRO A 441 16.02 15.49 11.74
C PRO A 441 15.41 14.97 10.44
N LEU A 442 14.73 13.83 10.51
CA LEU A 442 14.09 13.15 9.37
C LEU A 442 12.59 12.94 9.58
N SER A 443 11.99 13.57 10.60
CA SER A 443 10.61 13.31 10.98
C SER A 443 9.80 14.60 11.08
N ASN A 444 8.65 14.61 10.46
CA ASN A 444 7.69 15.71 10.50
C ASN A 444 6.31 15.20 10.95
N LEU A 445 5.59 16.02 11.68
CA LEU A 445 4.17 15.84 11.94
C LEU A 445 3.40 16.72 10.98
N LYS A 446 2.57 16.12 10.10
CA LYS A 446 1.75 16.82 9.13
C LYS A 446 0.30 16.82 9.58
N MET A 447 -0.32 17.98 9.55
CA MET A 447 -1.76 18.17 9.65
C MET A 447 -2.29 18.64 8.30
N ASN A 448 -3.39 18.04 7.85
CA ASN A 448 -4.00 18.43 6.57
C ASN A 448 -5.52 18.57 6.72
N LEU A 449 -6.07 19.49 5.96
CA LEU A 449 -7.50 19.77 5.86
C LEU A 449 -7.86 19.80 4.38
N ARG A 450 -8.82 18.95 3.95
CA ARG A 450 -9.24 18.82 2.55
C ARG A 450 -10.74 18.82 2.44
N GLN A 451 -11.29 19.47 1.42
CA GLN A 451 -12.66 19.29 0.98
C GLN A 451 -12.68 18.29 -0.16
N LYS A 452 -13.35 17.14 0.00
CA LYS A 452 -13.45 16.11 -1.01
C LYS A 452 -14.73 16.27 -1.84
N TYR A 453 -14.62 16.07 -3.15
CA TYR A 453 -15.71 16.12 -4.11
C TYR A 453 -15.72 14.82 -4.91
N PHE A 454 -16.89 14.18 -4.95
CA PHE A 454 -17.14 12.95 -5.71
C PHE A 454 -18.15 13.25 -6.82
N PRO A 455 -17.74 13.37 -8.09
CA PRO A 455 -18.66 13.63 -9.19
C PRO A 455 -19.75 12.56 -9.30
N GLY A 456 -21.01 12.99 -9.25
CA GLY A 456 -22.17 12.08 -9.31
C GLY A 456 -22.52 11.38 -7.99
N GLY A 457 -21.76 11.58 -6.93
CA GLY A 457 -22.05 11.07 -5.58
C GLY A 457 -22.68 12.11 -4.66
N THR A 458 -23.27 11.66 -3.57
CA THR A 458 -23.82 12.52 -2.50
C THR A 458 -22.81 12.76 -1.37
N TYR A 459 -21.74 11.97 -1.33
CA TYR A 459 -20.69 12.07 -0.32
C TYR A 459 -19.73 13.21 -0.65
N SER A 460 -19.63 14.20 0.22
CA SER A 460 -18.74 15.37 0.04
C SER A 460 -18.13 15.78 1.39
N PRO A 461 -17.21 14.99 1.94
CA PRO A 461 -16.71 15.20 3.29
C PRO A 461 -15.62 16.27 3.36
N VAL A 462 -15.58 16.95 4.52
CA VAL A 462 -14.37 17.60 4.99
C VAL A 462 -13.51 16.54 5.69
N TYR A 463 -12.29 16.39 5.21
CA TYR A 463 -11.27 15.50 5.79
C TYR A 463 -10.28 16.31 6.63
N PHE A 464 -10.04 15.86 7.85
CA PHE A 464 -8.95 16.32 8.69
C PHE A 464 -8.03 15.14 9.01
N GLY A 465 -6.75 15.26 8.73
CA GLY A 465 -5.73 14.23 8.97
C GLY A 465 -4.56 14.71 9.81
N VAL A 466 -4.00 13.79 10.60
CA VAL A 466 -2.72 13.95 11.29
C VAL A 466 -1.83 12.79 10.90
N GLU A 467 -0.72 13.08 10.26
CA GLU A 467 0.19 12.11 9.66
C GLU A 467 1.61 12.34 10.18
N LEU A 468 2.29 11.26 10.54
CA LEU A 468 3.73 11.26 10.74
C LEU A 468 4.39 11.05 9.37
N ILE A 469 5.32 11.90 9.02
CA ILE A 469 6.17 11.75 7.85
C ILE A 469 7.56 11.38 8.31
N GLN A 470 8.06 10.24 7.83
CA GLN A 470 9.44 9.84 7.97
C GLN A 470 10.15 10.01 6.63
N SER A 471 11.14 10.88 6.57
CA SER A 471 11.97 11.07 5.39
C SER A 471 13.15 10.11 5.40
N LEU A 472 13.37 9.44 4.28
CA LEU A 472 14.51 8.56 4.05
C LEU A 472 15.32 9.17 2.91
N PRO A 473 16.59 9.50 3.10
CA PRO A 473 17.42 9.98 2.00
C PRO A 473 17.63 8.85 0.99
N VAL A 474 17.26 9.09 -0.25
CA VAL A 474 17.42 8.17 -1.37
C VAL A 474 18.12 8.92 -2.49
N HIS A 475 19.14 8.31 -3.05
CA HIS A 475 19.77 8.87 -4.24
C HIS A 475 19.03 8.44 -5.49
N LEU A 476 18.62 9.41 -6.30
CA LEU A 476 18.04 9.20 -7.63
C LEU A 476 18.97 9.75 -8.69
N TRP A 477 19.06 9.08 -9.82
CA TRP A 477 19.86 9.44 -10.98
C TRP A 477 19.01 9.54 -12.24
#